data_6761c5b7dd12f73d5c48d8f4bad52fe8
#
_entry.id   6761c5b7dd12f73d5c48d8f4bad52fe8
#
_cell.length_a   1.000
_cell.length_b   1.000
_cell.length_c   1.000
_cell.angle_alpha   90.00
_cell.angle_beta   90.00
_cell.angle_gamma   90.00
#
_symmetry.space_group_name_H-M   'P 1'
#
loop_
_entity.id
_entity.type
_entity.pdbx_description
1 polymer ?
#
loop_
_entity_poly.entity_id
_entity_poly.type
_entity_poly.pdbx_seq_one_letter_code
_entity_poly.pdbx_strand_id
1 'polypeptide(L)'
;MHRVYVDLRGTRLAGGLPGRNQSSAPLIRLVKINQFSQDVARLVVDLPQAHPYVPVFLDDPPRLELRIAEHAEDLPPTEADAPPEPRIVAQAQQPRAPAARPGRGARGPADSLARQLGLKIRRVVIDPGHGGKDGGTAGHGLKEKDIALKAARMLKAKIEARLKLEVVMTRDTDRFVTLDRRPKIVHDSKGDLFVSVHVNANTLASVEGLETYLLNFATDPSAQTVAARENASQQKSMSQMAGILELIAKNTRVAESRVLARTVHARTLESLRTKYKVRDLGVKEAVFVVLVNVDVPAILMEIGFLSNSREAERLSQDAYLELLTDGMTEGIRAYVDGLPH
;
A
#
# COMPACT_ATOMS: atom_id res chain seq x y z
N MET A 1 -11.71 27.54 -0.14
CA MET A 1 -12.80 26.57 -0.07
C MET A 1 -12.19 25.24 0.38
N HIS A 2 -12.52 24.81 1.58
CA HIS A 2 -12.03 23.55 2.13
C HIS A 2 -13.07 22.45 1.99
N ARG A 3 -12.64 21.22 1.72
CA ARG A 3 -13.52 20.07 1.51
C ARG A 3 -13.05 18.89 2.35
N VAL A 4 -13.95 18.38 3.15
CA VAL A 4 -13.76 17.17 3.98
C VAL A 4 -14.40 15.98 3.28
N TYR A 5 -13.70 14.85 3.23
CA TYR A 5 -14.19 13.59 2.68
C TYR A 5 -14.19 12.53 3.78
N VAL A 6 -15.30 11.82 3.91
CA VAL A 6 -15.42 10.66 4.79
C VAL A 6 -15.92 9.47 3.98
N ASP A 7 -15.12 8.41 3.88
CA ASP A 7 -15.44 7.20 3.15
C ASP A 7 -16.00 6.13 4.09
N LEU A 8 -17.26 5.77 3.86
CA LEU A 8 -17.96 4.71 4.56
C LEU A 8 -17.78 3.40 3.78
N ARG A 9 -16.84 2.58 4.21
CA ARG A 9 -16.55 1.28 3.58
C ARG A 9 -17.59 0.23 3.97
N GLY A 10 -17.85 -0.73 3.07
CA GLY A 10 -18.88 -1.75 3.26
C GLY A 10 -20.30 -1.19 3.20
N THR A 11 -20.48 0.04 2.70
CA THR A 11 -21.75 0.77 2.72
C THR A 11 -22.30 0.94 1.32
N ARG A 12 -23.59 0.56 1.14
CA ARG A 12 -24.39 0.89 -0.03
C ARG A 12 -25.47 1.89 0.35
N LEU A 13 -25.60 2.95 -0.45
CA LEU A 13 -26.66 3.92 -0.25
C LEU A 13 -28.00 3.32 -0.68
N ALA A 14 -29.00 3.46 0.17
CA ALA A 14 -30.37 3.15 -0.19
C ALA A 14 -30.87 4.14 -1.25
N GLY A 15 -31.66 3.68 -2.20
CA GLY A 15 -32.27 4.54 -3.20
C GLY A 15 -33.17 5.61 -2.56
N GLY A 16 -33.14 6.84 -3.10
CA GLY A 16 -33.98 7.94 -2.63
C GLY A 16 -33.34 8.89 -1.61
N LEU A 17 -32.08 8.69 -1.24
CA LEU A 17 -31.37 9.68 -0.41
C LEU A 17 -31.09 10.97 -1.20
N PRO A 18 -31.33 12.17 -0.63
CA PRO A 18 -31.00 13.42 -1.26
C PRO A 18 -29.47 13.50 -1.44
N GLY A 19 -28.98 13.44 -2.66
CA GLY A 19 -27.54 13.44 -2.97
C GLY A 19 -26.84 14.75 -2.61
N ARG A 20 -27.57 15.80 -2.23
CA ARG A 20 -27.03 17.13 -1.94
C ARG A 20 -27.96 17.91 -1.00
N ASN A 21 -27.43 18.35 0.15
CA ASN A 21 -28.12 19.22 1.08
C ASN A 21 -27.32 20.50 1.31
N GLN A 22 -27.98 21.66 1.18
CA GLN A 22 -27.42 22.92 1.67
C GLN A 22 -27.61 22.96 3.20
N SER A 23 -26.56 23.38 3.90
CA SER A 23 -26.58 23.53 5.35
C SER A 23 -26.90 24.98 5.74
N SER A 24 -27.72 25.15 6.76
CA SER A 24 -27.91 26.44 7.43
C SER A 24 -26.87 26.71 8.53
N ALA A 25 -26.00 25.76 8.82
CA ALA A 25 -24.94 25.91 9.82
C ALA A 25 -23.81 26.83 9.31
N PRO A 26 -23.32 27.77 10.10
CA PRO A 26 -22.35 28.78 9.64
C PRO A 26 -21.02 28.18 9.17
N LEU A 27 -20.62 27.02 9.72
CA LEU A 27 -19.36 26.36 9.38
C LEU A 27 -19.47 25.38 8.21
N ILE A 28 -20.69 25.09 7.71
CA ILE A 28 -20.94 24.08 6.66
C ILE A 28 -21.68 24.73 5.49
N ARG A 29 -21.06 24.74 4.34
CA ARG A 29 -21.69 25.29 3.13
C ARG A 29 -22.55 24.27 2.41
N LEU A 30 -22.09 23.01 2.35
CA LEU A 30 -22.75 21.97 1.57
C LEU A 30 -22.35 20.59 2.08
N VAL A 31 -23.32 19.69 2.14
CA VAL A 31 -23.12 18.27 2.42
C VAL A 31 -23.62 17.46 1.22
N LYS A 32 -22.81 16.53 0.74
CA LYS A 32 -23.17 15.56 -0.30
C LYS A 32 -22.82 14.17 0.16
N ILE A 33 -23.66 13.20 -0.19
CA ILE A 33 -23.32 11.79 -0.06
C ILE A 33 -23.57 11.10 -1.40
N ASN A 34 -22.59 10.33 -1.87
CA ASN A 34 -22.67 9.61 -3.13
C ASN A 34 -22.13 8.20 -2.98
N GLN A 35 -22.65 7.26 -3.77
CA GLN A 35 -22.00 5.97 -3.93
C GLN A 35 -20.71 6.20 -4.73
N PHE A 36 -19.56 5.98 -4.10
CA PHE A 36 -18.24 6.19 -4.70
C PHE A 36 -17.75 4.93 -5.42
N SER A 37 -18.02 3.76 -4.85
CA SER A 37 -17.79 2.43 -5.45
C SER A 37 -18.88 1.47 -5.01
N GLN A 38 -18.84 0.21 -5.47
CA GLN A 38 -19.88 -0.79 -5.11
C GLN A 38 -20.07 -0.97 -3.60
N ASP A 39 -19.03 -0.71 -2.82
CA ASP A 39 -18.94 -0.96 -1.37
C ASP A 39 -18.49 0.26 -0.56
N VAL A 40 -18.40 1.43 -1.19
CA VAL A 40 -18.01 2.67 -0.51
C VAL A 40 -18.98 3.79 -0.80
N ALA A 41 -19.61 4.32 0.23
CA ALA A 41 -20.34 5.59 0.16
C ALA A 41 -19.41 6.72 0.63
N ARG A 42 -19.37 7.84 -0.10
CA ARG A 42 -18.55 9.01 0.24
C ARG A 42 -19.42 10.17 0.67
N LEU A 43 -19.19 10.63 1.90
CA LEU A 43 -19.71 11.88 2.42
C LEU A 43 -18.69 13.00 2.08
N VAL A 44 -19.18 14.08 1.49
CA VAL A 44 -18.40 15.26 1.15
C VAL A 44 -18.99 16.47 1.85
N VAL A 45 -18.18 17.17 2.63
CA VAL A 45 -18.59 18.40 3.33
C VAL A 45 -17.74 19.55 2.83
N ASP A 46 -18.38 20.56 2.23
CA ASP A 46 -17.76 21.80 1.78
C ASP A 46 -17.81 22.82 2.92
N LEU A 47 -16.64 23.32 3.34
CA LEU A 47 -16.46 24.31 4.39
C LEU A 47 -16.03 25.65 3.78
N PRO A 48 -16.46 26.81 4.33
CA PRO A 48 -16.00 28.13 3.89
C PRO A 48 -14.49 28.31 4.01
N GLN A 49 -13.93 27.78 5.11
CA GLN A 49 -12.49 27.80 5.43
C GLN A 49 -12.10 26.48 6.12
N ALA A 50 -10.80 26.29 6.43
CA ALA A 50 -10.33 25.12 7.15
C ALA A 50 -10.81 25.18 8.61
N HIS A 51 -11.45 24.09 9.05
CA HIS A 51 -11.86 23.91 10.43
C HIS A 51 -11.40 22.52 10.92
N PRO A 52 -11.02 22.38 12.18
CA PRO A 52 -10.76 21.08 12.77
C PRO A 52 -12.07 20.25 12.81
N TYR A 53 -11.97 18.95 12.61
CA TYR A 53 -13.11 18.06 12.63
C TYR A 53 -12.74 16.66 13.14
N VAL A 54 -13.73 15.95 13.69
CA VAL A 54 -13.61 14.56 14.17
C VAL A 54 -14.83 13.77 13.70
N PRO A 55 -14.65 12.64 13.00
CA PRO A 55 -15.73 11.69 12.75
C PRO A 55 -15.96 10.82 14.01
N VAL A 56 -17.21 10.74 14.47
CA VAL A 56 -17.63 9.94 15.62
C VAL A 56 -18.66 8.91 15.15
N PHE A 57 -18.38 7.63 15.36
CA PHE A 57 -19.33 6.56 15.10
C PHE A 57 -20.10 6.24 16.38
N LEU A 58 -21.42 6.21 16.29
CA LEU A 58 -22.32 5.88 17.38
C LEU A 58 -23.10 4.63 17.03
N ASP A 59 -23.24 3.71 17.99
CA ASP A 59 -23.81 2.39 17.75
C ASP A 59 -25.32 2.31 17.96
N ASP A 60 -25.92 3.18 18.77
CA ASP A 60 -27.36 3.17 19.07
C ASP A 60 -28.00 4.56 18.98
N PRO A 61 -28.79 4.85 17.92
CA PRO A 61 -28.84 4.09 16.67
C PRO A 61 -27.54 4.24 15.87
N PRO A 62 -27.17 3.27 15.03
CA PRO A 62 -25.95 3.36 14.23
C PRO A 62 -25.95 4.60 13.37
N ARG A 63 -25.01 5.52 13.60
CA ARG A 63 -24.86 6.75 12.84
C ARG A 63 -23.43 7.28 12.88
N LEU A 64 -23.08 8.03 11.84
CA LEU A 64 -21.86 8.82 11.76
C LEU A 64 -22.17 10.27 12.06
N GLU A 65 -21.53 10.84 13.10
CA GLU A 65 -21.52 12.28 13.38
C GLU A 65 -20.17 12.85 12.93
N LEU A 66 -20.18 13.85 12.04
CA LEU A 66 -18.99 14.63 11.72
C LEU A 66 -19.05 15.92 12.56
N ARG A 67 -18.27 15.98 13.62
CA ARG A 67 -18.18 17.15 14.51
C ARG A 67 -17.14 18.11 13.94
N ILE A 68 -17.54 19.35 13.69
CA ILE A 68 -16.70 20.43 13.13
C ILE A 68 -16.74 21.59 14.11
N ALA A 69 -15.58 22.13 14.48
CA ALA A 69 -15.47 23.24 15.43
C ALA A 69 -14.61 24.38 14.87
N GLU A 70 -14.73 25.56 15.46
CA GLU A 70 -13.85 26.70 15.13
C GLU A 70 -12.43 26.47 15.65
N HIS A 71 -12.29 25.86 16.83
CA HIS A 71 -11.02 25.54 17.45
C HIS A 71 -10.91 24.04 17.79
N ALA A 72 -9.69 23.49 17.78
CA ALA A 72 -9.46 22.07 18.01
C ALA A 72 -9.82 21.64 19.46
N GLU A 73 -9.72 22.56 20.42
CA GLU A 73 -10.07 22.38 21.83
C GLU A 73 -11.57 22.20 22.08
N ASP A 74 -12.41 22.61 21.13
CA ASP A 74 -13.87 22.43 21.21
C ASP A 74 -14.34 21.05 20.72
N LEU A 75 -13.43 20.22 20.21
CA LEU A 75 -13.71 18.86 19.77
C LEU A 75 -13.47 17.87 20.93
N PRO A 76 -14.27 16.79 21.00
CA PRO A 76 -14.00 15.74 21.97
C PRO A 76 -12.61 15.13 21.70
N PRO A 77 -11.89 14.68 22.76
CA PRO A 77 -10.63 13.98 22.58
C PRO A 77 -10.83 12.79 21.64
N THR A 78 -9.93 12.62 20.69
CA THR A 78 -9.94 11.47 19.78
C THR A 78 -9.57 10.22 20.59
N GLU A 79 -10.17 9.08 20.28
CA GLU A 79 -9.83 7.77 20.90
C GLU A 79 -8.33 7.39 20.79
N ALA A 80 -7.51 8.21 20.13
CA ALA A 80 -6.07 8.05 20.06
C ALA A 80 -5.35 8.32 21.41
N ASP A 81 -6.02 8.95 22.38
CA ASP A 81 -5.44 9.30 23.68
C ASP A 81 -5.83 8.33 24.82
N ALA A 82 -6.62 7.28 24.53
CA ALA A 82 -6.99 6.25 25.50
C ALA A 82 -6.18 4.96 25.28
N PRO A 83 -5.67 4.31 26.36
CA PRO A 83 -5.03 3.00 26.24
C PRO A 83 -6.02 1.96 25.71
N PRO A 84 -5.60 1.02 24.84
CA PRO A 84 -6.53 0.08 24.20
C PRO A 84 -7.11 -0.91 25.20
N GLU A 85 -8.41 -0.80 25.48
CA GLU A 85 -9.16 -1.88 26.09
C GLU A 85 -9.43 -3.01 25.08
N PRO A 86 -9.42 -4.29 25.52
CA PRO A 86 -9.64 -5.42 24.61
C PRO A 86 -11.11 -5.46 24.18
N ARG A 87 -11.41 -5.08 22.95
CA ARG A 87 -12.73 -5.25 22.35
C ARG A 87 -12.98 -6.73 22.04
N ILE A 88 -13.94 -7.32 22.75
CA ILE A 88 -14.53 -8.61 22.42
C ILE A 88 -15.36 -8.41 21.15
N VAL A 89 -14.89 -8.97 20.03
CA VAL A 89 -15.66 -8.98 18.78
C VAL A 89 -16.77 -10.01 18.93
N ALA A 90 -18.01 -9.56 19.13
CA ALA A 90 -19.20 -10.41 19.05
C ALA A 90 -19.34 -10.92 17.60
N GLN A 91 -19.18 -12.23 17.40
CA GLN A 91 -19.45 -12.88 16.13
C GLN A 91 -20.95 -12.81 15.85
N ALA A 92 -21.36 -11.98 14.89
CA ALA A 92 -22.68 -12.04 14.30
C ALA A 92 -22.81 -13.36 13.53
N GLN A 93 -23.71 -14.23 13.96
CA GLN A 93 -24.09 -15.45 13.28
C GLN A 93 -24.68 -15.12 11.91
N GLN A 94 -23.99 -15.49 10.84
CA GLN A 94 -24.52 -15.45 9.49
C GLN A 94 -25.57 -16.55 9.30
N PRO A 95 -26.71 -16.26 8.64
CA PRO A 95 -27.65 -17.31 8.25
C PRO A 95 -27.02 -18.21 7.18
N ARG A 96 -27.05 -19.51 7.39
CA ARG A 96 -26.63 -20.52 6.40
C ARG A 96 -27.50 -20.42 5.16
N ALA A 97 -26.93 -20.03 4.03
CA ALA A 97 -27.55 -20.21 2.71
C ALA A 97 -27.32 -21.64 2.19
N PRO A 98 -28.26 -22.18 1.40
CA PRO A 98 -28.19 -23.55 0.90
C PRO A 98 -27.10 -23.71 -0.15
N ALA A 99 -26.45 -24.88 -0.16
CA ALA A 99 -25.38 -25.25 -1.09
C ALA A 99 -25.84 -25.12 -2.55
N ALA A 100 -25.24 -24.19 -3.28
CA ALA A 100 -25.38 -24.07 -4.73
C ALA A 100 -24.26 -24.84 -5.44
N ARG A 101 -24.66 -25.60 -6.45
CA ARG A 101 -23.82 -26.39 -7.35
C ARG A 101 -22.78 -25.53 -8.08
N PRO A 102 -21.63 -26.06 -8.52
CA PRO A 102 -20.60 -25.27 -9.19
C PRO A 102 -21.07 -24.84 -10.57
N GLY A 103 -21.43 -23.57 -10.69
CA GLY A 103 -21.72 -22.89 -11.94
C GLY A 103 -20.49 -22.11 -12.42
N ARG A 104 -20.22 -22.20 -13.71
CA ARG A 104 -19.13 -21.56 -14.45
C ARG A 104 -18.94 -20.08 -14.10
N GLY A 105 -17.68 -19.69 -13.80
CA GLY A 105 -17.12 -18.39 -14.19
C GLY A 105 -17.79 -17.14 -13.60
N ALA A 106 -17.56 -16.83 -12.32
CA ALA A 106 -17.73 -15.47 -11.84
C ALA A 106 -16.54 -14.61 -12.33
N ARG A 107 -16.80 -13.70 -13.26
CA ARG A 107 -15.88 -12.65 -13.68
C ARG A 107 -15.58 -11.77 -12.46
N GLY A 108 -14.33 -11.70 -12.05
CA GLY A 108 -13.84 -10.82 -10.99
C GLY A 108 -13.93 -9.33 -11.38
N PRO A 109 -13.71 -8.42 -10.41
CA PRO A 109 -13.96 -6.99 -10.60
C PRO A 109 -13.06 -6.39 -11.67
N ALA A 110 -13.69 -5.57 -12.52
CA ALA A 110 -13.15 -4.64 -13.52
C ALA A 110 -11.77 -5.01 -14.11
N ASP A 111 -11.81 -5.61 -15.28
CA ASP A 111 -10.63 -5.85 -16.11
C ASP A 111 -9.86 -4.53 -16.27
N SER A 112 -8.59 -4.52 -15.84
CA SER A 112 -7.69 -3.39 -16.02
C SER A 112 -7.50 -3.08 -17.51
N LEU A 113 -7.24 -1.82 -17.85
CA LEU A 113 -7.02 -1.40 -19.24
C LEU A 113 -5.86 -2.19 -19.89
N ALA A 114 -4.82 -2.53 -19.13
CA ALA A 114 -3.72 -3.38 -19.57
C ALA A 114 -4.20 -4.80 -19.93
N ARG A 115 -5.13 -5.37 -19.16
CA ARG A 115 -5.79 -6.64 -19.45
C ARG A 115 -6.62 -6.56 -20.72
N GLN A 116 -7.39 -5.48 -20.93
CA GLN A 116 -8.23 -5.29 -22.10
C GLN A 116 -7.42 -5.09 -23.38
N LEU A 117 -6.20 -4.53 -23.26
CA LEU A 117 -5.31 -4.26 -24.41
C LEU A 117 -4.33 -5.41 -24.72
N GLY A 118 -4.34 -6.53 -23.98
CA GLY A 118 -3.45 -7.67 -24.20
C GLY A 118 -1.95 -7.31 -24.08
N LEU A 119 -1.60 -6.35 -23.23
CA LEU A 119 -0.21 -5.92 -23.06
C LEU A 119 0.61 -7.01 -22.37
N LYS A 120 1.57 -7.57 -23.06
CA LYS A 120 2.51 -8.55 -22.52
C LYS A 120 3.55 -7.89 -21.64
N ILE A 121 3.69 -8.38 -20.39
CA ILE A 121 4.84 -8.06 -19.56
C ILE A 121 6.09 -8.70 -20.14
N ARG A 122 7.12 -7.92 -20.40
CA ARG A 122 8.40 -8.36 -20.95
C ARG A 122 9.57 -8.00 -20.03
N ARG A 123 9.46 -6.89 -19.31
CA ARG A 123 10.54 -6.32 -18.52
C ARG A 123 10.08 -5.94 -17.12
N VAL A 124 10.80 -6.46 -16.13
CA VAL A 124 10.61 -6.12 -14.71
C VAL A 124 11.76 -5.20 -14.30
N VAL A 125 11.43 -4.08 -13.64
CA VAL A 125 12.43 -3.23 -13.01
C VAL A 125 12.45 -3.53 -11.51
N ILE A 126 13.61 -3.96 -11.00
CA ILE A 126 13.82 -4.21 -9.58
C ILE A 126 14.62 -3.04 -9.00
N ASP A 127 14.15 -2.53 -7.90
CA ASP A 127 14.74 -1.41 -7.19
C ASP A 127 15.24 -1.82 -5.81
N PRO A 128 16.54 -2.14 -5.65
CA PRO A 128 17.09 -2.32 -4.31
C PRO A 128 17.11 -0.98 -3.58
N GLY A 129 16.41 -0.87 -2.45
CA GLY A 129 16.35 0.36 -1.65
C GLY A 129 17.74 0.87 -1.26
N HIS A 130 17.85 2.18 -1.04
CA HIS A 130 19.08 2.85 -0.56
C HIS A 130 20.31 2.63 -1.43
N GLY A 131 21.53 2.67 -0.86
CA GLY A 131 22.80 2.39 -1.53
C GLY A 131 23.84 3.51 -1.40
N GLY A 132 25.11 3.16 -1.47
CA GLY A 132 26.26 4.08 -1.31
C GLY A 132 26.25 4.76 0.05
N LYS A 133 26.17 6.10 0.05
CA LYS A 133 26.12 6.92 1.28
C LYS A 133 24.82 6.77 2.09
N ASP A 134 23.74 6.32 1.46
CA ASP A 134 22.46 6.03 2.10
C ASP A 134 22.43 4.56 2.52
N GLY A 135 22.60 4.31 3.81
CA GLY A 135 22.60 2.95 4.37
C GLY A 135 21.23 2.34 4.54
N GLY A 136 20.18 3.16 4.52
CA GLY A 136 18.86 2.76 5.00
C GLY A 136 18.87 2.45 6.49
N THR A 137 17.96 1.61 6.91
CA THR A 137 17.89 1.09 8.28
C THR A 137 19.12 0.23 8.60
N ALA A 138 19.56 0.28 9.87
CA ALA A 138 20.63 -0.56 10.39
C ALA A 138 20.23 -1.21 11.71
N GLY A 139 20.62 -2.46 11.92
CA GLY A 139 20.37 -3.20 13.15
C GLY A 139 21.14 -4.52 13.17
N HIS A 140 21.55 -4.96 14.35
CA HIS A 140 22.23 -6.24 14.56
C HIS A 140 23.45 -6.46 13.65
N GLY A 141 24.23 -5.40 13.36
CA GLY A 141 25.41 -5.45 12.48
C GLY A 141 25.09 -5.47 10.98
N LEU A 142 23.82 -5.39 10.59
CA LEU A 142 23.37 -5.43 9.20
C LEU A 142 22.91 -4.02 8.76
N LYS A 143 22.96 -3.79 7.45
CA LYS A 143 22.42 -2.58 6.79
C LYS A 143 21.40 -2.98 5.74
N GLU A 144 20.32 -2.25 5.67
CA GLU A 144 19.25 -2.46 4.71
C GLU A 144 19.76 -2.49 3.27
N LYS A 145 20.58 -1.51 2.87
CA LYS A 145 21.12 -1.41 1.52
C LYS A 145 21.79 -2.69 1.00
N ASP A 146 22.46 -3.44 1.91
CA ASP A 146 23.20 -4.65 1.55
C ASP A 146 22.22 -5.83 1.36
N ILE A 147 21.24 -5.97 2.26
CA ILE A 147 20.22 -7.02 2.19
C ILE A 147 19.31 -6.79 0.98
N ALA A 148 18.84 -5.56 0.77
CA ALA A 148 18.02 -5.20 -0.36
C ALA A 148 18.72 -5.49 -1.70
N LEU A 149 20.02 -5.16 -1.82
CA LEU A 149 20.79 -5.47 -3.02
C LEU A 149 20.95 -6.98 -3.22
N LYS A 150 21.24 -7.73 -2.17
CA LYS A 150 21.38 -9.17 -2.22
C LYS A 150 20.09 -9.85 -2.64
N ALA A 151 18.97 -9.52 -1.99
CA ALA A 151 17.64 -10.06 -2.33
C ALA A 151 17.25 -9.70 -3.77
N ALA A 152 17.49 -8.45 -4.20
CA ALA A 152 17.19 -8.02 -5.56
C ALA A 152 17.99 -8.77 -6.62
N ARG A 153 19.27 -9.06 -6.40
CA ARG A 153 20.10 -9.86 -7.30
C ARG A 153 19.60 -11.30 -7.40
N MET A 154 19.21 -11.91 -6.28
CA MET A 154 18.64 -13.26 -6.26
C MET A 154 17.29 -13.28 -7.00
N LEU A 155 16.44 -12.29 -6.77
CA LEU A 155 15.16 -12.13 -7.46
C LEU A 155 15.36 -11.96 -8.97
N LYS A 156 16.31 -11.10 -9.41
CA LYS A 156 16.67 -10.94 -10.81
C LYS A 156 17.03 -12.27 -11.46
N ALA A 157 17.97 -13.01 -10.86
CA ALA A 157 18.42 -14.28 -11.41
C ALA A 157 17.26 -15.28 -11.58
N LYS A 158 16.34 -15.33 -10.63
CA LYS A 158 15.16 -16.22 -10.66
C LYS A 158 14.15 -15.81 -11.74
N ILE A 159 13.84 -14.52 -11.86
CA ILE A 159 12.93 -14.01 -12.88
C ILE A 159 13.48 -14.31 -14.29
N GLU A 160 14.75 -14.01 -14.54
CA GLU A 160 15.40 -14.27 -15.84
C GLU A 160 15.44 -15.77 -16.15
N ALA A 161 15.80 -16.60 -15.15
CA ALA A 161 15.91 -18.04 -15.36
C ALA A 161 14.56 -18.75 -15.55
N ARG A 162 13.55 -18.39 -14.72
CA ARG A 162 12.29 -19.15 -14.64
C ARG A 162 11.15 -18.54 -15.45
N LEU A 163 11.08 -17.18 -15.54
CA LEU A 163 10.00 -16.50 -16.23
C LEU A 163 10.40 -16.06 -17.64
N LYS A 164 11.70 -16.05 -17.95
CA LYS A 164 12.24 -15.56 -19.23
C LYS A 164 11.87 -14.09 -19.50
N LEU A 165 11.69 -13.31 -18.43
CA LEU A 165 11.47 -11.88 -18.51
C LEU A 165 12.82 -11.16 -18.39
N GLU A 166 12.94 -10.04 -19.09
CA GLU A 166 14.09 -9.16 -18.94
C GLU A 166 14.04 -8.43 -17.59
N VAL A 167 15.18 -8.29 -16.93
CA VAL A 167 15.26 -7.59 -15.64
C VAL A 167 16.28 -6.46 -15.69
N VAL A 168 15.81 -5.24 -15.41
CA VAL A 168 16.63 -4.06 -15.18
C VAL A 168 16.67 -3.78 -13.68
N MET A 169 17.86 -3.46 -13.14
CA MET A 169 18.00 -3.02 -11.76
C MET A 169 18.30 -1.53 -11.71
N THR A 170 17.70 -0.81 -10.76
CA THR A 170 18.02 0.63 -10.57
C THR A 170 19.45 0.84 -10.09
N ARG A 171 19.98 -0.13 -9.34
CA ARG A 171 21.40 -0.31 -9.01
C ARG A 171 21.73 -1.79 -8.90
N ASP A 172 22.88 -2.16 -9.38
CA ASP A 172 23.44 -3.50 -9.35
C ASP A 172 24.67 -3.62 -8.44
N THR A 173 25.14 -2.48 -7.91
CA THR A 173 26.26 -2.34 -6.99
C THR A 173 25.85 -1.48 -5.78
N ASP A 174 26.73 -1.34 -4.78
CA ASP A 174 26.54 -0.43 -3.66
C ASP A 174 26.82 1.02 -4.07
N ARG A 175 25.88 1.59 -4.85
CA ARG A 175 25.91 3.00 -5.28
C ARG A 175 24.65 3.73 -4.86
N PHE A 176 24.77 5.03 -4.61
CA PHE A 176 23.63 5.88 -4.30
C PHE A 176 22.86 6.22 -5.57
N VAL A 177 21.52 6.01 -5.53
CA VAL A 177 20.58 6.41 -6.57
C VAL A 177 19.47 7.22 -5.91
N THR A 178 19.26 8.45 -6.37
CA THR A 178 18.22 9.33 -5.81
C THR A 178 16.82 8.77 -6.06
N LEU A 179 15.86 9.08 -5.17
CA LEU A 179 14.48 8.61 -5.33
C LEU A 179 13.88 9.05 -6.67
N ASP A 180 14.14 10.27 -7.14
CA ASP A 180 13.64 10.77 -8.43
C ASP A 180 14.28 10.07 -9.65
N ARG A 181 15.48 9.51 -9.49
CA ARG A 181 16.13 8.78 -10.61
C ARG A 181 15.55 7.38 -10.79
N ARG A 182 15.04 6.74 -9.74
CA ARG A 182 14.50 5.38 -9.80
C ARG A 182 13.30 5.25 -10.74
N PRO A 183 12.24 6.09 -10.64
CA PRO A 183 11.15 6.11 -11.64
C PRO A 183 11.64 6.40 -13.06
N LYS A 184 12.63 7.30 -13.22
CA LYS A 184 13.21 7.58 -14.56
C LYS A 184 13.86 6.35 -15.18
N ILE A 185 14.52 5.49 -14.39
CA ILE A 185 15.08 4.23 -14.90
C ILE A 185 13.96 3.31 -15.40
N VAL A 186 12.80 3.26 -14.71
CA VAL A 186 11.63 2.49 -15.19
C VAL A 186 11.21 2.97 -16.58
N HIS A 187 11.04 4.28 -16.73
CA HIS A 187 10.65 4.90 -17.98
C HIS A 187 11.69 4.70 -19.08
N ASP A 188 12.98 5.04 -18.82
CA ASP A 188 14.08 4.96 -19.77
C ASP A 188 14.28 3.52 -20.29
N SER A 189 14.10 2.53 -19.41
CA SER A 189 14.20 1.10 -19.74
C SER A 189 12.94 0.52 -20.36
N LYS A 190 11.84 1.26 -20.45
CA LYS A 190 10.53 0.75 -20.86
C LYS A 190 10.11 -0.45 -20.00
N GLY A 191 10.21 -0.32 -18.68
CA GLY A 191 9.78 -1.34 -17.72
C GLY A 191 8.26 -1.53 -17.77
N ASP A 192 7.81 -2.75 -17.59
CA ASP A 192 6.38 -3.11 -17.54
C ASP A 192 5.88 -3.33 -16.11
N LEU A 193 6.78 -3.66 -15.18
CA LEU A 193 6.54 -3.80 -13.74
C LEU A 193 7.66 -3.15 -12.94
N PHE A 194 7.33 -2.62 -11.77
CA PHE A 194 8.31 -2.08 -10.83
C PHE A 194 8.17 -2.71 -9.45
N VAL A 195 9.25 -3.26 -8.91
CA VAL A 195 9.30 -3.90 -7.59
C VAL A 195 10.46 -3.32 -6.80
N SER A 196 10.16 -2.48 -5.80
CA SER A 196 11.13 -1.96 -4.84
C SER A 196 11.26 -2.91 -3.65
N VAL A 197 12.49 -3.14 -3.18
CA VAL A 197 12.81 -4.07 -2.10
C VAL A 197 13.51 -3.32 -0.98
N HIS A 198 12.91 -3.33 0.19
CA HIS A 198 13.33 -2.63 1.40
C HIS A 198 13.35 -3.54 2.62
N VAL A 199 13.97 -3.10 3.71
CA VAL A 199 13.96 -3.77 5.01
C VAL A 199 13.57 -2.77 6.09
N ASN A 200 12.46 -3.01 6.72
CA ASN A 200 11.82 -2.13 7.68
C ASN A 200 12.59 -2.03 9.02
N ALA A 201 12.22 -1.06 9.84
CA ALA A 201 12.50 -0.98 11.26
C ALA A 201 11.31 -0.42 12.03
N ASN A 202 11.24 -0.75 13.31
CA ASN A 202 10.24 -0.22 14.21
C ASN A 202 10.90 0.15 15.54
N THR A 203 10.35 1.12 16.27
CA THR A 203 10.80 1.48 17.64
C THR A 203 10.59 0.33 18.63
N LEU A 204 9.57 -0.51 18.37
CA LEU A 204 9.31 -1.73 19.12
C LEU A 204 10.04 -2.90 18.46
N ALA A 205 11.08 -3.42 19.11
CA ALA A 205 11.88 -4.54 18.63
C ALA A 205 11.09 -5.86 18.47
N SER A 206 9.87 -5.94 19.01
CA SER A 206 8.98 -7.09 18.88
C SER A 206 8.20 -7.13 17.55
N VAL A 207 8.20 -6.03 16.79
CA VAL A 207 7.52 -5.99 15.49
C VAL A 207 8.33 -6.80 14.47
N GLU A 208 7.64 -7.71 13.79
CA GLU A 208 8.19 -8.62 12.80
C GLU A 208 7.16 -8.91 11.71
N GLY A 209 7.59 -9.28 10.52
CA GLY A 209 6.73 -9.77 9.45
C GLY A 209 6.99 -9.15 8.08
N LEU A 210 6.12 -9.49 7.14
CA LEU A 210 6.16 -9.02 5.76
C LEU A 210 5.09 -7.96 5.53
N GLU A 211 5.45 -6.86 4.90
CA GLU A 211 4.54 -5.81 4.44
C GLU A 211 4.75 -5.54 2.95
N THR A 212 3.68 -5.16 2.26
CA THR A 212 3.79 -4.71 0.86
C THR A 212 2.99 -3.44 0.67
N TYR A 213 3.58 -2.48 -0.01
CA TYR A 213 3.00 -1.16 -0.22
C TYR A 213 2.75 -0.88 -1.70
N LEU A 214 1.72 -0.11 -1.96
CA LEU A 214 1.46 0.51 -3.26
C LEU A 214 1.17 2.00 -3.08
N LEU A 215 1.35 2.76 -4.16
CA LEU A 215 1.11 4.21 -4.15
C LEU A 215 -0.37 4.50 -4.06
N ASN A 216 -0.78 5.11 -2.97
CA ASN A 216 -2.10 5.72 -2.79
C ASN A 216 -2.09 6.60 -1.54
N PHE A 217 -3.22 7.25 -1.24
CA PHE A 217 -3.39 7.93 0.05
C PHE A 217 -3.36 6.90 1.18
N ALA A 218 -2.50 7.14 2.17
CA ALA A 218 -2.41 6.27 3.31
C ALA A 218 -3.67 6.38 4.18
N THR A 219 -4.23 5.23 4.51
CA THR A 219 -5.37 5.12 5.45
C THR A 219 -4.94 4.61 6.83
N ASP A 220 -3.69 4.17 6.95
CA ASP A 220 -3.08 3.60 8.15
C ASP A 220 -1.92 4.50 8.62
N PRO A 221 -1.95 5.00 9.87
CA PRO A 221 -0.88 5.82 10.42
C PRO A 221 0.49 5.13 10.43
N SER A 222 0.53 3.80 10.60
CA SER A 222 1.77 3.04 10.54
C SER A 222 2.40 3.09 9.15
N ALA A 223 1.59 3.00 8.10
CA ALA A 223 2.03 3.12 6.71
C ALA A 223 2.58 4.51 6.39
N GLN A 224 1.98 5.57 6.97
CA GLN A 224 2.49 6.94 6.85
C GLN A 224 3.88 7.08 7.47
N THR A 225 4.09 6.48 8.65
CA THR A 225 5.38 6.53 9.35
C THR A 225 6.48 5.84 8.54
N VAL A 226 6.20 4.67 7.96
CA VAL A 226 7.16 3.96 7.08
C VAL A 226 7.47 4.80 5.85
N ALA A 227 6.44 5.31 5.16
CA ALA A 227 6.64 6.16 3.97
C ALA A 227 7.42 7.44 4.30
N ALA A 228 7.17 8.07 5.44
CA ALA A 228 7.91 9.27 5.87
C ALA A 228 9.40 8.97 6.08
N ARG A 229 9.75 7.81 6.65
CA ARG A 229 11.13 7.37 6.82
C ARG A 229 11.81 7.12 5.48
N GLU A 230 11.19 6.37 4.58
CA GLU A 230 11.75 6.08 3.26
C GLU A 230 11.90 7.33 2.39
N ASN A 231 11.01 8.29 2.56
CA ASN A 231 11.07 9.57 1.85
C ASN A 231 12.10 10.55 2.44
N ALA A 232 12.62 10.32 3.66
CA ALA A 232 13.47 11.26 4.39
C ALA A 232 14.82 11.56 3.70
N SER A 233 15.30 10.66 2.85
CA SER A 233 16.53 10.87 2.06
C SER A 233 16.38 12.01 1.01
N GLN A 234 15.16 12.46 0.75
CA GLN A 234 14.85 13.63 -0.09
C GLN A 234 13.85 14.55 0.62
N GLN A 235 14.35 15.61 1.24
CA GLN A 235 13.48 16.68 1.76
C GLN A 235 12.78 17.39 0.60
N LYS A 236 11.53 16.99 0.31
CA LYS A 236 10.68 17.69 -0.64
C LYS A 236 9.91 18.81 0.06
N SER A 237 9.84 19.97 -0.59
CA SER A 237 9.09 21.12 -0.09
C SER A 237 7.58 20.88 -0.12
N MET A 238 6.81 21.63 0.67
CA MET A 238 5.34 21.60 0.70
C MET A 238 4.70 21.78 -0.68
N SER A 239 5.29 22.58 -1.57
CA SER A 239 4.81 22.77 -2.94
C SER A 239 4.97 21.53 -3.82
N GLN A 240 5.98 20.72 -3.57
CA GLN A 240 6.18 19.43 -4.26
C GLN A 240 5.18 18.37 -3.79
N MET A 241 4.72 18.45 -2.53
CA MET A 241 3.66 17.57 -2.00
C MET A 241 2.32 17.80 -2.71
N ALA A 242 1.94 19.04 -3.01
CA ALA A 242 0.70 19.32 -3.75
C ALA A 242 0.69 18.69 -5.15
N GLY A 243 1.83 18.71 -5.86
CA GLY A 243 1.99 18.05 -7.16
C GLY A 243 1.90 16.50 -7.05
N ILE A 244 2.41 15.93 -5.97
CA ILE A 244 2.29 14.47 -5.72
C ILE A 244 0.82 14.06 -5.53
N LEU A 245 0.02 14.86 -4.83
CA LEU A 245 -1.41 14.58 -4.64
C LEU A 245 -2.17 14.56 -5.98
N GLU A 246 -1.86 15.48 -6.89
CA GLU A 246 -2.44 15.50 -8.24
C GLU A 246 -2.03 14.26 -9.06
N LEU A 247 -0.77 13.85 -8.97
CA LEU A 247 -0.26 12.65 -9.64
C LEU A 247 -0.93 11.38 -9.12
N ILE A 248 -1.15 11.25 -7.81
CA ILE A 248 -1.87 10.11 -7.23
C ILE A 248 -3.32 10.07 -7.74
N ALA A 249 -3.99 11.22 -7.77
CA ALA A 249 -5.37 11.31 -8.26
C ALA A 249 -5.50 10.92 -9.75
N LYS A 250 -4.45 11.13 -10.53
CA LYS A 250 -4.36 10.76 -11.96
C LYS A 250 -3.81 9.34 -12.19
N ASN A 251 -3.31 8.66 -11.15
CA ASN A 251 -2.67 7.35 -11.31
C ASN A 251 -3.71 6.27 -11.65
N THR A 252 -3.75 5.88 -12.90
CA THR A 252 -4.64 4.83 -13.41
C THR A 252 -4.16 3.41 -13.05
N ARG A 253 -2.95 3.26 -12.50
CA ARG A 253 -2.30 1.97 -12.22
C ARG A 253 -2.52 1.44 -10.81
N VAL A 254 -3.22 2.18 -9.94
CA VAL A 254 -3.47 1.77 -8.54
C VAL A 254 -4.16 0.41 -8.46
N ALA A 255 -5.15 0.16 -9.32
CA ALA A 255 -5.86 -1.13 -9.33
C ALA A 255 -4.94 -2.30 -9.71
N GLU A 256 -4.09 -2.12 -10.72
CA GLU A 256 -3.11 -3.11 -11.18
C GLU A 256 -2.01 -3.34 -10.15
N SER A 257 -1.48 -2.25 -9.57
CA SER A 257 -0.52 -2.32 -8.46
C SER A 257 -1.10 -3.07 -7.25
N ARG A 258 -2.38 -2.91 -6.96
CA ARG A 258 -3.06 -3.63 -5.86
C ARG A 258 -3.16 -5.13 -6.14
N VAL A 259 -3.44 -5.54 -7.38
CA VAL A 259 -3.44 -6.96 -7.78
C VAL A 259 -2.03 -7.54 -7.67
N LEU A 260 -1.03 -6.83 -8.23
CA LEU A 260 0.38 -7.21 -8.14
C LEU A 260 0.81 -7.36 -6.68
N ALA A 261 0.54 -6.35 -5.83
CA ALA A 261 0.89 -6.35 -4.41
C ALA A 261 0.31 -7.57 -3.68
N ARG A 262 -0.99 -7.82 -3.83
CA ARG A 262 -1.67 -8.95 -3.17
C ARG A 262 -1.11 -10.29 -3.63
N THR A 263 -0.86 -10.44 -4.93
CA THR A 263 -0.37 -11.69 -5.51
C THR A 263 1.06 -11.97 -5.06
N VAL A 264 1.95 -10.99 -5.17
CA VAL A 264 3.36 -11.15 -4.76
C VAL A 264 3.46 -11.34 -3.24
N HIS A 265 2.72 -10.57 -2.45
CA HIS A 265 2.69 -10.69 -0.99
C HIS A 265 2.24 -12.09 -0.55
N ALA A 266 1.12 -12.57 -1.07
CA ALA A 266 0.56 -13.87 -0.70
C ALA A 266 1.52 -15.02 -1.05
N ARG A 267 2.10 -15.03 -2.25
CA ARG A 267 3.04 -16.08 -2.67
C ARG A 267 4.35 -16.04 -1.89
N THR A 268 4.81 -14.84 -1.52
CA THR A 268 5.99 -14.69 -0.66
C THR A 268 5.74 -15.27 0.73
N LEU A 269 4.60 -14.98 1.34
CA LEU A 269 4.22 -15.58 2.63
C LEU A 269 4.07 -17.09 2.54
N GLU A 270 3.43 -17.61 1.48
CA GLU A 270 3.27 -19.03 1.25
C GLU A 270 4.64 -19.73 1.21
N SER A 271 5.58 -19.21 0.43
CA SER A 271 6.93 -19.75 0.31
C SER A 271 7.68 -19.71 1.65
N LEU A 272 7.69 -18.57 2.33
CA LEU A 272 8.38 -18.42 3.61
C LEU A 272 7.80 -19.33 4.69
N ARG A 273 6.48 -19.48 4.74
CA ARG A 273 5.77 -20.30 5.74
C ARG A 273 6.01 -21.80 5.59
N THR A 274 6.64 -22.24 4.53
CA THR A 274 7.10 -23.64 4.40
C THR A 274 8.16 -24.00 5.45
N LYS A 275 8.97 -23.03 5.90
CA LYS A 275 10.06 -23.25 6.87
C LYS A 275 10.08 -22.27 8.05
N TYR A 276 9.46 -21.12 7.91
CA TYR A 276 9.53 -20.05 8.91
C TYR A 276 8.14 -19.59 9.34
N LYS A 277 8.00 -19.26 10.62
CA LYS A 277 6.81 -18.55 11.10
C LYS A 277 6.96 -17.06 10.79
N VAL A 278 6.24 -16.59 9.78
CA VAL A 278 6.25 -15.19 9.33
C VAL A 278 4.90 -14.55 9.56
N ARG A 279 4.90 -13.39 10.19
CA ARG A 279 3.69 -12.59 10.43
C ARG A 279 3.29 -11.89 9.14
N ASP A 280 1.99 -11.96 8.83
CA ASP A 280 1.38 -11.22 7.74
C ASP A 280 0.96 -9.84 8.27
N LEU A 281 1.59 -8.79 7.79
CA LEU A 281 1.26 -7.40 8.11
C LEU A 281 0.47 -6.74 6.98
N GLY A 282 0.22 -7.49 5.90
CA GLY A 282 -0.72 -7.15 4.84
C GLY A 282 -0.17 -6.26 3.74
N VAL A 283 -1.08 -5.96 2.82
CA VAL A 283 -0.87 -4.99 1.74
C VAL A 283 -1.47 -3.66 2.17
N LYS A 284 -0.65 -2.62 2.15
CA LYS A 284 -0.98 -1.27 2.62
C LYS A 284 -0.80 -0.23 1.52
N GLU A 285 -1.34 0.94 1.75
CA GLU A 285 -1.28 2.06 0.82
C GLU A 285 -0.60 3.26 1.49
N ALA A 286 0.38 3.87 0.82
CA ALA A 286 1.03 5.08 1.31
C ALA A 286 1.75 5.84 0.17
N VAL A 287 2.16 7.08 0.45
CA VAL A 287 2.84 7.95 -0.51
C VAL A 287 4.36 7.73 -0.42
N PHE A 288 4.84 6.71 -1.11
CA PHE A 288 6.28 6.50 -1.31
C PHE A 288 6.75 7.27 -2.54
N VAL A 289 7.72 8.16 -2.37
CA VAL A 289 8.26 9.00 -3.45
C VAL A 289 8.82 8.14 -4.60
N VAL A 290 9.41 7.00 -4.28
CA VAL A 290 9.95 6.06 -5.27
C VAL A 290 8.89 5.44 -6.19
N LEU A 291 7.63 5.41 -5.74
CA LEU A 291 6.50 4.92 -6.53
C LEU A 291 5.78 6.05 -7.28
N VAL A 292 6.09 7.32 -6.97
CA VAL A 292 5.54 8.48 -7.68
C VAL A 292 6.17 8.58 -9.07
N ASN A 293 5.39 8.91 -10.08
CA ASN A 293 5.81 8.96 -11.49
C ASN A 293 6.23 7.59 -12.08
N VAL A 294 5.74 6.49 -11.52
CA VAL A 294 5.86 5.17 -12.12
C VAL A 294 4.54 4.85 -12.81
N ASP A 295 4.57 4.82 -14.16
CA ASP A 295 3.38 4.65 -15.01
C ASP A 295 3.03 3.18 -15.27
N VAL A 296 3.64 2.26 -14.54
CA VAL A 296 3.41 0.81 -14.61
C VAL A 296 2.97 0.28 -13.25
N PRO A 297 2.41 -0.94 -13.17
CA PRO A 297 2.12 -1.55 -11.87
C PRO A 297 3.37 -1.59 -10.99
N ALA A 298 3.27 -1.00 -9.79
CA ALA A 298 4.42 -0.72 -8.92
C ALA A 298 4.11 -1.07 -7.46
N ILE A 299 5.06 -1.73 -6.81
CA ILE A 299 4.99 -2.11 -5.40
C ILE A 299 6.33 -1.87 -4.69
N LEU A 300 6.25 -1.66 -3.37
CA LEU A 300 7.40 -1.68 -2.46
C LEU A 300 7.18 -2.77 -1.42
N MET A 301 8.16 -3.63 -1.24
CA MET A 301 8.11 -4.72 -0.27
C MET A 301 9.09 -4.47 0.87
N GLU A 302 8.59 -4.43 2.09
CA GLU A 302 9.35 -4.50 3.32
C GLU A 302 9.49 -5.97 3.72
N ILE A 303 10.66 -6.54 3.46
CA ILE A 303 10.89 -7.99 3.53
C ILE A 303 11.18 -8.52 4.94
N GLY A 304 11.09 -7.68 5.95
CA GLY A 304 11.30 -7.97 7.37
C GLY A 304 11.76 -6.72 8.11
N PHE A 305 12.08 -6.85 9.40
CA PHE A 305 12.44 -5.75 10.29
C PHE A 305 13.85 -5.93 10.88
N LEU A 306 14.79 -5.04 10.56
CA LEU A 306 16.14 -5.06 11.15
C LEU A 306 16.18 -4.69 12.63
N SER A 307 15.12 -4.07 13.16
CA SER A 307 14.98 -3.83 14.61
C SER A 307 14.66 -5.11 15.40
N ASN A 308 14.18 -6.17 14.74
CA ASN A 308 13.88 -7.46 15.37
C ASN A 308 15.06 -8.42 15.19
N SER A 309 15.63 -8.93 16.30
CA SER A 309 16.82 -9.79 16.26
C SER A 309 16.64 -11.08 15.48
N ARG A 310 15.45 -11.72 15.58
CA ARG A 310 15.15 -12.97 14.85
C ARG A 310 15.05 -12.73 13.35
N GLU A 311 14.44 -11.62 12.94
CA GLU A 311 14.35 -11.29 11.53
C GLU A 311 15.70 -10.84 10.97
N ALA A 312 16.47 -10.07 11.71
CA ALA A 312 17.84 -9.72 11.34
C ALA A 312 18.70 -10.99 11.11
N GLU A 313 18.61 -11.97 12.01
CA GLU A 313 19.28 -13.27 11.84
C GLU A 313 18.82 -13.99 10.57
N ARG A 314 17.51 -14.08 10.31
CA ARG A 314 16.95 -14.70 9.09
C ARG A 314 17.40 -13.97 7.84
N LEU A 315 17.30 -12.63 7.83
CA LEU A 315 17.69 -11.80 6.69
C LEU A 315 19.18 -11.87 6.35
N SER A 316 20.03 -12.27 7.30
CA SER A 316 21.46 -12.53 7.06
C SER A 316 21.70 -13.86 6.33
N GLN A 317 20.74 -14.79 6.34
CA GLN A 317 20.88 -16.15 5.80
C GLN A 317 20.43 -16.24 4.36
N ASP A 318 21.26 -16.81 3.48
CA ASP A 318 20.92 -17.06 2.08
C ASP A 318 19.69 -17.93 1.94
N ALA A 319 19.54 -18.96 2.77
CA ALA A 319 18.41 -19.88 2.73
C ALA A 319 17.05 -19.18 2.97
N TYR A 320 17.03 -18.12 3.79
CA TYR A 320 15.82 -17.32 3.99
C TYR A 320 15.53 -16.44 2.76
N LEU A 321 16.56 -15.75 2.25
CA LEU A 321 16.44 -14.91 1.06
C LEU A 321 16.10 -15.73 -0.20
N GLU A 322 16.54 -16.98 -0.29
CA GLU A 322 16.16 -17.91 -1.35
C GLU A 322 14.64 -18.15 -1.34
N LEU A 323 14.07 -18.53 -0.19
CA LEU A 323 12.62 -18.75 -0.07
C LEU A 323 11.82 -17.45 -0.29
N LEU A 324 12.30 -16.33 0.24
CA LEU A 324 11.70 -15.02 0.03
C LEU A 324 11.59 -14.72 -1.47
N THR A 325 12.71 -14.81 -2.18
CA THR A 325 12.77 -14.48 -3.60
C THR A 325 12.11 -15.53 -4.49
N ASP A 326 12.02 -16.78 -4.05
CA ASP A 326 11.18 -17.81 -4.68
C ASP A 326 9.71 -17.38 -4.66
N GLY A 327 9.21 -17.00 -3.49
CA GLY A 327 7.83 -16.55 -3.35
C GLY A 327 7.54 -15.28 -4.15
N MET A 328 8.45 -14.31 -4.15
CA MET A 328 8.33 -13.10 -4.98
C MET A 328 8.26 -13.45 -6.47
N THR A 329 9.12 -14.37 -6.93
CA THR A 329 9.13 -14.82 -8.33
C THR A 329 7.83 -15.50 -8.72
N GLU A 330 7.32 -16.40 -7.86
CA GLU A 330 6.04 -17.08 -8.07
C GLU A 330 4.86 -16.09 -8.06
N GLY A 331 4.92 -15.06 -7.23
CA GLY A 331 3.93 -13.99 -7.21
C GLY A 331 3.93 -13.15 -8.48
N ILE A 332 5.11 -12.80 -8.98
CA ILE A 332 5.24 -12.10 -10.27
C ILE A 332 4.74 -12.99 -11.40
N ARG A 333 5.10 -14.28 -11.41
CA ARG A 333 4.59 -15.25 -12.38
C ARG A 333 3.08 -15.31 -12.39
N ALA A 334 2.47 -15.52 -11.21
CA ALA A 334 1.03 -15.61 -11.08
C ALA A 334 0.30 -14.34 -11.52
N TYR A 335 0.91 -13.17 -11.30
CA TYR A 335 0.39 -11.90 -11.80
C TYR A 335 0.45 -11.84 -13.33
N VAL A 336 1.59 -12.20 -13.93
CA VAL A 336 1.80 -12.21 -15.40
C VAL A 336 0.85 -13.20 -16.08
N ASP A 337 0.77 -14.43 -15.57
CA ASP A 337 -0.10 -15.50 -16.09
C ASP A 337 -1.60 -15.17 -15.95
N GLY A 338 -1.95 -14.35 -14.97
CA GLY A 338 -3.32 -13.86 -14.77
C GLY A 338 -3.74 -12.73 -15.71
N LEU A 339 -2.83 -12.23 -16.56
CA LEU A 339 -3.15 -11.26 -17.60
C LEU A 339 -3.72 -12.01 -18.81
N PRO A 340 -4.77 -11.51 -19.48
CA PRO A 340 -5.29 -12.10 -20.70
C PRO A 340 -4.23 -12.03 -21.83
N HIS A 341 -4.10 -13.11 -22.55
CA HIS A 341 -3.22 -13.25 -23.72
C HIS A 341 -3.87 -12.68 -24.97
#